data_7dd3ff82bf3727a6f778da3aebf4da06
#
_entry.id   7dd3ff82bf3727a6f778da3aebf4da06
#
_cell.length_a   1.000
_cell.length_b   1.000
_cell.length_c   1.000
_cell.angle_alpha   90.00
_cell.angle_beta   90.00
_cell.angle_gamma   90.00
#
_symmetry.space_group_name_H-M   'P 1'
#
loop_
_entity.id
_entity.type
_entity.pdbx_description
1 polymer ?
#
loop_
_entity_poly.entity_id
_entity_poly.type
_entity_poly.pdbx_seq_one_letter_code
_entity_poly.pdbx_strand_id
1 'polypeptide(L)'
;GRKNDIRFRKKIEHVETIPAKEASYKKVDKLEKKILDYLEEKEIKLYKHQALAIEKSREDKNIIITTPSASGKTLSFNLPVLEELIKDNDACALYIYPAKALSYDQLKVLRKFDERLDLDINPNPYDGDTPKAKRYKIRQESRVILTNPYQIHLILQWHHQWERFYSNLKYIVIDEAHYYKGIFGSNVAFLIRRLKRIANFYGSNPKFILSSATLANPLELAGKLTGEEFELIDEDSSPSGEKDFILYNPYKKLPVHSDDENLSIHQETERIFLYLLLKDIQTLCFTSSRKIAELIR
;
A
#
# COMPACT_ATOMS: atom_id res chain seq x y z
N GLY A 1 15.30 -20.61 -30.88
CA GLY A 1 15.62 -21.75 -30.10
C GLY A 1 16.98 -21.68 -29.45
N ARG A 2 17.85 -22.70 -29.60
CA ARG A 2 19.13 -22.87 -28.88
C ARG A 2 20.13 -21.70 -29.02
N LYS A 3 20.21 -20.99 -30.18
CA LYS A 3 21.10 -19.85 -30.36
C LYS A 3 20.73 -18.67 -29.44
N ASN A 4 19.45 -18.36 -29.28
CA ASN A 4 19.02 -17.28 -28.40
C ASN A 4 19.25 -17.64 -26.92
N ASP A 5 19.06 -18.89 -26.50
CA ASP A 5 19.34 -19.35 -25.14
C ASP A 5 20.81 -19.12 -24.75
N ILE A 6 21.73 -19.46 -25.65
CA ILE A 6 23.17 -19.27 -25.40
C ILE A 6 23.55 -17.80 -25.36
N ARG A 7 22.94 -16.96 -26.21
CA ARG A 7 23.19 -15.53 -26.26
C ARG A 7 22.78 -14.84 -24.97
N PHE A 8 21.56 -15.08 -24.51
CA PHE A 8 21.05 -14.47 -23.27
C PHE A 8 21.91 -14.87 -22.07
N ARG A 9 22.26 -16.16 -21.95
CA ARG A 9 23.11 -16.66 -20.84
C ARG A 9 24.46 -15.95 -20.78
N LYS A 10 25.09 -15.63 -21.91
CA LYS A 10 26.39 -14.95 -21.92
C LYS A 10 26.36 -13.51 -21.44
N LYS A 11 25.19 -12.84 -21.49
CA LYS A 11 24.98 -11.47 -21.03
C LYS A 11 24.46 -11.40 -19.57
N ILE A 12 24.21 -12.51 -18.93
CA ILE A 12 23.90 -12.57 -17.50
C ILE A 12 25.18 -12.28 -16.72
N GLU A 13 25.12 -11.31 -15.81
CA GLU A 13 26.21 -10.93 -14.91
C GLU A 13 26.09 -11.62 -13.56
N HIS A 14 24.88 -11.77 -13.08
CA HIS A 14 24.61 -12.34 -11.76
C HIS A 14 23.25 -13.03 -11.73
N VAL A 15 23.20 -14.13 -11.01
CA VAL A 15 21.95 -14.82 -10.68
C VAL A 15 21.96 -15.11 -9.18
N GLU A 16 20.93 -14.69 -8.48
CA GLU A 16 20.71 -14.99 -7.09
C GLU A 16 19.35 -15.69 -6.94
N THR A 17 19.37 -16.89 -6.42
CA THR A 17 18.15 -17.65 -6.12
C THR A 17 17.72 -17.35 -4.70
N ILE A 18 16.56 -16.72 -4.55
CA ILE A 18 15.90 -16.46 -3.28
C ILE A 18 15.02 -17.67 -2.99
N PRO A 19 15.27 -18.42 -1.89
CA PRO A 19 14.54 -19.64 -1.60
C PRO A 19 13.07 -19.36 -1.31
N ALA A 20 12.24 -20.36 -1.53
CA ALA A 20 10.84 -20.32 -1.11
C ALA A 20 10.74 -20.15 0.41
N LYS A 21 9.72 -19.45 0.86
CA LYS A 21 9.42 -19.17 2.25
C LYS A 21 8.01 -19.65 2.58
N GLU A 22 7.86 -20.39 3.66
CA GLU A 22 6.57 -20.80 4.18
C GLU A 22 5.89 -19.65 4.96
N ALA A 23 4.56 -19.69 5.01
CA ALA A 23 3.79 -18.73 5.79
C ALA A 23 3.94 -18.98 7.30
N SER A 24 4.05 -17.91 8.06
CA SER A 24 3.96 -17.94 9.52
C SER A 24 2.67 -17.25 9.98
N TYR A 25 1.86 -17.99 10.72
CA TYR A 25 0.56 -17.56 11.20
C TYR A 25 0.56 -17.28 12.70
N LYS A 26 -0.31 -16.36 13.13
CA LYS A 26 -0.56 -16.09 14.55
C LYS A 26 -2.05 -15.85 14.78
N LYS A 27 -2.61 -16.44 15.82
CA LYS A 27 -3.95 -16.14 16.29
C LYS A 27 -3.94 -14.85 17.11
N VAL A 28 -5.00 -14.09 17.01
CA VAL A 28 -5.25 -12.90 17.82
C VAL A 28 -6.32 -13.24 18.85
N ASP A 29 -6.00 -13.00 20.11
CA ASP A 29 -6.96 -13.24 21.20
C ASP A 29 -8.09 -12.19 21.18
N LYS A 30 -9.32 -12.65 21.49
CA LYS A 30 -10.48 -11.78 21.63
C LYS A 30 -10.74 -10.86 20.44
N LEU A 31 -10.58 -11.40 19.23
CA LEU A 31 -10.95 -10.67 18.02
C LEU A 31 -12.47 -10.44 17.98
N GLU A 32 -12.90 -9.28 17.46
CA GLU A 32 -14.34 -8.99 17.31
C GLU A 32 -15.04 -10.08 16.49
N LYS A 33 -16.20 -10.52 16.98
CA LYS A 33 -16.91 -11.67 16.40
C LYS A 33 -17.16 -11.51 14.89
N LYS A 34 -17.59 -10.34 14.46
CA LYS A 34 -17.83 -10.06 13.03
C LYS A 34 -16.58 -10.27 12.18
N ILE A 35 -15.42 -9.88 12.68
CA ILE A 35 -14.12 -10.09 11.99
C ILE A 35 -13.76 -11.58 12.00
N LEU A 36 -13.95 -12.26 13.13
CA LEU A 36 -13.65 -13.69 13.25
C LEU A 36 -14.49 -14.50 12.27
N ASP A 37 -15.82 -14.28 12.26
CA ASP A 37 -16.77 -14.94 11.37
C ASP A 37 -16.38 -14.72 9.88
N TYR A 38 -15.95 -13.50 9.52
CA TYR A 38 -15.46 -13.19 8.17
C TYR A 38 -14.18 -13.96 7.81
N LEU A 39 -13.21 -14.01 8.72
CA LEU A 39 -11.96 -14.73 8.49
C LEU A 39 -12.20 -16.23 8.32
N GLU A 40 -13.11 -16.80 9.13
CA GLU A 40 -13.51 -18.20 9.04
C GLU A 40 -14.26 -18.50 7.73
N GLU A 41 -15.24 -17.68 7.34
CA GLU A 41 -15.97 -17.81 6.05
C GLU A 41 -14.99 -17.82 4.85
N LYS A 42 -13.94 -17.01 4.92
CA LYS A 42 -12.94 -16.89 3.86
C LYS A 42 -11.76 -17.83 4.01
N GLU A 43 -11.76 -18.69 5.02
CA GLU A 43 -10.64 -19.58 5.35
C GLU A 43 -9.28 -18.83 5.49
N ILE A 44 -9.35 -17.56 5.95
CA ILE A 44 -8.17 -16.70 6.10
C ILE A 44 -7.53 -16.97 7.46
N LYS A 45 -6.28 -17.40 7.46
CA LYS A 45 -5.42 -17.43 8.64
C LYS A 45 -4.56 -16.18 8.64
N LEU A 46 -4.55 -15.42 9.72
CA LEU A 46 -3.76 -14.21 9.82
C LEU A 46 -2.26 -14.55 9.85
N TYR A 47 -1.50 -13.90 8.99
CA TYR A 47 -0.05 -13.91 9.08
C TYR A 47 0.40 -13.21 10.38
N LYS A 48 1.57 -13.58 10.89
CA LYS A 48 2.12 -13.00 12.12
C LYS A 48 2.18 -11.47 12.11
N HIS A 49 2.59 -10.85 11.00
CA HIS A 49 2.63 -9.39 10.88
C HIS A 49 1.24 -8.75 10.91
N GLN A 50 0.21 -9.42 10.38
CA GLN A 50 -1.18 -8.94 10.44
C GLN A 50 -1.73 -9.00 11.87
N ALA A 51 -1.45 -10.09 12.58
CA ALA A 51 -1.81 -10.23 13.99
C ALA A 51 -1.11 -9.19 14.86
N LEU A 52 0.19 -8.96 14.64
CA LEU A 52 0.96 -7.92 15.35
C LEU A 52 0.39 -6.52 15.13
N ALA A 53 -0.10 -6.20 13.94
CA ALA A 53 -0.72 -4.91 13.66
C ALA A 53 -1.96 -4.67 14.54
N ILE A 54 -2.80 -5.68 14.74
CA ILE A 54 -3.96 -5.61 15.63
C ILE A 54 -3.51 -5.44 17.09
N GLU A 55 -2.58 -6.28 17.54
CA GLU A 55 -2.11 -6.25 18.94
C GLU A 55 -1.47 -4.91 19.29
N LYS A 56 -0.58 -4.39 18.45
CA LYS A 56 0.07 -3.09 18.67
C LYS A 56 -0.91 -1.91 18.65
N SER A 57 -1.91 -1.95 17.78
CA SER A 57 -2.98 -0.95 17.77
C SER A 57 -3.82 -0.97 19.05
N ARG A 58 -4.05 -2.14 19.66
CA ARG A 58 -4.74 -2.27 20.95
C ARG A 58 -3.91 -1.73 22.13
N GLU A 59 -2.58 -1.73 22.00
CA GLU A 59 -1.65 -1.11 22.96
C GLU A 59 -1.57 0.42 22.81
N ASP A 60 -2.45 1.03 22.05
CA ASP A 60 -2.48 2.48 21.77
C ASP A 60 -1.23 3.01 21.02
N LYS A 61 -0.59 2.15 20.25
CA LYS A 61 0.61 2.49 19.47
C LYS A 61 0.28 2.91 18.04
N ASN A 62 1.04 3.90 17.54
CA ASN A 62 1.12 4.11 16.09
C ASN A 62 2.01 3.03 15.49
N ILE A 63 1.66 2.53 14.31
CA ILE A 63 2.39 1.45 13.65
C ILE A 63 2.79 1.82 12.23
N ILE A 64 3.97 1.36 11.82
CA ILE A 64 4.40 1.40 10.43
C ILE A 64 4.71 0.00 9.93
N ILE A 65 4.09 -0.40 8.82
CA ILE A 65 4.16 -1.72 8.21
C ILE A 65 4.97 -1.61 6.93
N THR A 66 6.12 -2.29 6.87
CA THR A 66 7.07 -2.20 5.74
C THR A 66 7.35 -3.56 5.09
N THR A 67 6.37 -4.44 5.13
CA THR A 67 6.46 -5.74 4.44
C THR A 67 6.37 -5.58 2.91
N PRO A 68 6.90 -6.50 2.10
CA PRO A 68 6.88 -6.43 0.66
C PRO A 68 5.48 -6.29 0.06
N SER A 69 5.40 -5.89 -1.21
CA SER A 69 4.13 -5.91 -1.95
C SER A 69 3.56 -7.33 -2.00
N ALA A 70 2.23 -7.44 -2.01
CA ALA A 70 1.51 -8.71 -1.97
C ALA A 70 1.65 -9.55 -0.68
N SER A 71 2.25 -9.03 0.39
CA SER A 71 2.31 -9.70 1.70
C SER A 71 0.99 -9.67 2.51
N GLY A 72 -0.07 -9.05 1.96
CA GLY A 72 -1.34 -8.88 2.67
C GLY A 72 -1.39 -7.65 3.59
N LYS A 73 -0.60 -6.61 3.34
CA LYS A 73 -0.63 -5.33 4.09
C LYS A 73 -2.02 -4.73 4.24
N THR A 74 -2.87 -4.89 3.24
CA THR A 74 -4.25 -4.39 3.26
C THR A 74 -5.05 -4.89 4.48
N LEU A 75 -4.90 -6.15 4.84
CA LEU A 75 -5.51 -6.67 6.07
C LEU A 75 -4.81 -6.11 7.31
N SER A 76 -3.48 -5.94 7.29
CA SER A 76 -2.72 -5.44 8.44
C SER A 76 -3.16 -4.05 8.89
N PHE A 77 -3.51 -3.15 7.97
CA PHE A 77 -3.98 -1.83 8.36
C PHE A 77 -5.50 -1.72 8.47
N ASN A 78 -6.28 -2.54 7.74
CA ASN A 78 -7.73 -2.47 7.83
C ASN A 78 -8.30 -3.15 9.09
N LEU A 79 -7.76 -4.29 9.51
CA LEU A 79 -8.34 -5.03 10.64
C LEU A 79 -8.32 -4.24 11.96
N PRO A 80 -7.23 -3.54 12.34
CA PRO A 80 -7.25 -2.66 13.53
C PRO A 80 -8.32 -1.56 13.44
N VAL A 81 -8.45 -0.93 12.26
CA VAL A 81 -9.44 0.12 12.03
C VAL A 81 -10.86 -0.43 12.12
N LEU A 82 -11.12 -1.57 11.45
CA LEU A 82 -12.45 -2.21 11.48
C LEU A 82 -12.82 -2.64 12.90
N GLU A 83 -11.89 -3.12 13.68
CA GLU A 83 -12.13 -3.48 15.08
C GLU A 83 -12.61 -2.28 15.90
N GLU A 84 -12.00 -1.12 15.72
CA GLU A 84 -12.43 0.12 16.39
C GLU A 84 -13.80 0.58 15.90
N LEU A 85 -14.04 0.53 14.57
CA LEU A 85 -15.32 0.91 13.98
C LEU A 85 -16.49 0.00 14.40
N ILE A 86 -16.20 -1.25 14.77
CA ILE A 86 -17.19 -2.18 15.34
C ILE A 86 -17.50 -1.84 16.80
N LYS A 87 -16.47 -1.50 17.58
CA LYS A 87 -16.62 -1.20 19.01
C LYS A 87 -17.31 0.13 19.28
N ASP A 88 -17.05 1.11 18.43
CA ASP A 88 -17.59 2.47 18.55
C ASP A 88 -18.30 2.85 17.24
N ASN A 89 -19.65 2.95 17.30
CA ASN A 89 -20.48 3.24 16.12
C ASN A 89 -20.30 4.69 15.61
N ASP A 90 -19.75 5.58 16.39
CA ASP A 90 -19.44 6.95 15.98
C ASP A 90 -18.01 7.10 15.43
N ALA A 91 -17.12 6.14 15.72
CA ALA A 91 -15.74 6.17 15.28
C ALA A 91 -15.60 6.39 13.79
N CYS A 92 -14.64 7.24 13.41
CA CYS A 92 -14.29 7.56 12.03
C CYS A 92 -12.84 7.25 11.73
N ALA A 93 -12.54 6.97 10.47
CA ALA A 93 -11.20 6.74 9.97
C ALA A 93 -10.92 7.49 8.66
N LEU A 94 -9.72 8.07 8.55
CA LEU A 94 -9.24 8.79 7.38
C LEU A 94 -8.13 8.00 6.70
N TYR A 95 -8.29 7.70 5.41
CA TYR A 95 -7.29 7.02 4.60
C TYR A 95 -6.68 7.99 3.60
N ILE A 96 -5.36 8.09 3.60
CA ILE A 96 -4.59 9.03 2.77
C ILE A 96 -3.75 8.25 1.76
N TYR A 97 -3.98 8.49 0.48
CA TYR A 97 -3.28 7.85 -0.63
C TYR A 97 -2.54 8.90 -1.48
N PRO A 98 -1.36 8.57 -2.02
CA PRO A 98 -0.63 9.49 -2.90
C PRO A 98 -1.31 9.68 -4.26
N ALA A 99 -2.09 8.70 -4.71
CA ALA A 99 -2.77 8.71 -6.01
C ALA A 99 -4.20 8.21 -5.91
N LYS A 100 -5.10 8.81 -6.70
CA LYS A 100 -6.53 8.47 -6.74
C LYS A 100 -6.80 7.01 -7.11
N ALA A 101 -6.03 6.44 -8.05
CA ALA A 101 -6.21 5.05 -8.46
C ALA A 101 -6.12 4.08 -7.28
N LEU A 102 -5.14 4.27 -6.39
CA LEU A 102 -4.95 3.46 -5.19
C LEU A 102 -6.13 3.58 -4.23
N SER A 103 -6.66 4.79 -4.04
CA SER A 103 -7.82 5.00 -3.18
C SER A 103 -9.08 4.29 -3.68
N TYR A 104 -9.29 4.23 -4.99
CA TYR A 104 -10.44 3.53 -5.57
C TYR A 104 -10.36 2.00 -5.45
N ASP A 105 -9.17 1.43 -5.53
CA ASP A 105 -9.00 -0.01 -5.31
C ASP A 105 -9.23 -0.37 -3.84
N GLN A 106 -8.74 0.43 -2.91
CA GLN A 106 -9.01 0.25 -1.48
C GLN A 106 -10.47 0.51 -1.12
N LEU A 107 -11.14 1.44 -1.79
CA LEU A 107 -12.57 1.66 -1.63
C LEU A 107 -13.39 0.38 -1.91
N LYS A 108 -13.03 -0.37 -2.95
CA LYS A 108 -13.69 -1.66 -3.25
C LYS A 108 -13.52 -2.67 -2.11
N VAL A 109 -12.34 -2.70 -1.51
CA VAL A 109 -12.04 -3.57 -0.36
C VAL A 109 -12.86 -3.16 0.86
N LEU A 110 -12.88 -1.88 1.20
CA LEU A 110 -13.63 -1.36 2.35
C LEU A 110 -15.14 -1.53 2.18
N ARG A 111 -15.68 -1.35 0.98
CA ARG A 111 -17.10 -1.63 0.71
C ARG A 111 -17.47 -3.10 0.88
N LYS A 112 -16.58 -4.02 0.50
CA LYS A 112 -16.78 -5.45 0.77
C LYS A 112 -16.79 -5.76 2.25
N PHE A 113 -15.95 -5.10 3.05
CA PHE A 113 -15.99 -5.23 4.51
C PHE A 113 -17.29 -4.65 5.08
N ASP A 114 -17.69 -3.46 4.64
CA ASP A 114 -18.92 -2.80 5.08
C ASP A 114 -20.13 -3.71 4.86
N GLU A 115 -20.27 -4.22 3.64
CA GLU A 115 -21.37 -5.11 3.25
C GLU A 115 -21.33 -6.46 3.99
N ARG A 116 -20.15 -7.10 4.04
CA ARG A 116 -20.01 -8.45 4.62
C ARG A 116 -20.11 -8.48 6.14
N LEU A 117 -19.60 -7.47 6.79
CA LEU A 117 -19.59 -7.35 8.24
C LEU A 117 -20.78 -6.55 8.77
N ASP A 118 -21.64 -6.03 7.89
CA ASP A 118 -22.80 -5.19 8.25
C ASP A 118 -22.39 -4.09 9.25
N LEU A 119 -21.48 -3.17 8.80
CA LEU A 119 -20.85 -2.19 9.69
C LEU A 119 -21.48 -0.80 9.63
N ASP A 120 -22.17 -0.47 8.55
CA ASP A 120 -22.70 0.87 8.27
C ASP A 120 -21.62 1.98 8.37
N ILE A 121 -20.41 1.68 7.83
CA ILE A 121 -19.29 2.63 7.81
C ILE A 121 -19.32 3.56 6.61
N ASN A 122 -20.11 3.22 5.60
CA ASN A 122 -20.33 4.02 4.39
C ASN A 122 -19.04 4.62 3.81
N PRO A 123 -18.08 3.78 3.35
CA PRO A 123 -16.78 4.27 2.88
C PRO A 123 -16.92 5.01 1.57
N ASN A 124 -16.40 6.24 1.51
CA ASN A 124 -16.48 7.09 0.33
C ASN A 124 -15.15 7.78 0.01
N PRO A 125 -14.84 7.94 -1.29
CA PRO A 125 -13.77 8.80 -1.71
C PRO A 125 -14.19 10.27 -1.55
N TYR A 126 -13.27 11.11 -1.12
CA TYR A 126 -13.46 12.55 -1.08
C TYR A 126 -12.25 13.24 -1.69
N ASP A 127 -12.37 13.59 -2.96
CA ASP A 127 -11.32 14.18 -3.78
C ASP A 127 -11.89 15.21 -4.78
N GLY A 128 -11.06 15.66 -5.72
CA GLY A 128 -11.47 16.62 -6.74
C GLY A 128 -12.60 16.12 -7.67
N ASP A 129 -12.72 14.81 -7.85
CA ASP A 129 -13.72 14.19 -8.74
C ASP A 129 -15.03 13.88 -8.01
N THR A 130 -15.07 14.05 -6.68
CA THR A 130 -16.28 13.85 -5.88
C THR A 130 -17.37 14.86 -6.27
N PRO A 131 -18.53 14.42 -6.79
CA PRO A 131 -19.60 15.31 -7.23
C PRO A 131 -20.07 16.24 -6.10
N LYS A 132 -20.25 17.52 -6.41
CA LYS A 132 -20.67 18.54 -5.43
C LYS A 132 -21.94 18.16 -4.68
N ALA A 133 -22.92 17.59 -5.38
CA ALA A 133 -24.21 17.15 -4.80
C ALA A 133 -24.03 16.04 -3.74
N LYS A 134 -23.00 15.21 -3.84
CA LYS A 134 -22.73 14.12 -2.86
C LYS A 134 -21.92 14.57 -1.65
N ARG A 135 -21.19 15.70 -1.75
CA ARG A 135 -20.23 16.13 -0.72
C ARG A 135 -20.88 16.36 0.65
N TYR A 136 -22.07 16.95 0.67
CA TYR A 136 -22.79 17.15 1.95
C TYR A 136 -23.12 15.81 2.61
N LYS A 137 -23.75 14.88 1.87
CA LYS A 137 -24.13 13.57 2.37
C LYS A 137 -22.91 12.78 2.87
N ILE A 138 -21.80 12.78 2.13
CA ILE A 138 -20.56 12.12 2.54
C ILE A 138 -20.06 12.66 3.89
N ARG A 139 -20.04 13.98 4.08
CA ARG A 139 -19.62 14.59 5.35
C ARG A 139 -20.50 14.21 6.53
N GLN A 140 -21.81 14.01 6.30
CA GLN A 140 -22.75 13.68 7.36
C GLN A 140 -22.80 12.19 7.69
N GLU A 141 -22.63 11.32 6.71
CA GLU A 141 -22.93 9.90 6.88
C GLU A 141 -21.68 9.00 6.86
N SER A 142 -20.62 9.38 6.14
CA SER A 142 -19.45 8.51 6.02
C SER A 142 -18.64 8.47 7.31
N ARG A 143 -18.33 7.27 7.76
CA ARG A 143 -17.41 7.00 8.87
C ARG A 143 -15.99 6.73 8.37
N VAL A 144 -15.85 6.33 7.11
CA VAL A 144 -14.55 6.10 6.47
C VAL A 144 -14.43 6.98 5.22
N ILE A 145 -13.40 7.82 5.20
CA ILE A 145 -13.10 8.72 4.09
C ILE A 145 -11.74 8.34 3.48
N LEU A 146 -11.72 8.16 2.15
CA LEU A 146 -10.49 7.96 1.39
C LEU A 146 -10.16 9.23 0.62
N THR A 147 -8.95 9.74 0.76
CA THR A 147 -8.58 11.03 0.18
C THR A 147 -7.09 11.10 -0.16
N ASN A 148 -6.63 12.28 -0.57
CA ASN A 148 -5.23 12.56 -0.86
C ASN A 148 -4.78 13.87 -0.19
N PRO A 149 -3.47 14.14 -0.09
CA PRO A 149 -2.95 15.33 0.60
C PRO A 149 -3.49 16.65 0.04
N TYR A 150 -3.68 16.75 -1.26
CA TYR A 150 -4.20 17.99 -1.87
C TYR A 150 -5.63 18.29 -1.41
N GLN A 151 -6.46 17.28 -1.36
CA GLN A 151 -7.84 17.44 -0.91
C GLN A 151 -7.90 17.74 0.59
N ILE A 152 -7.06 17.11 1.41
CA ILE A 152 -6.97 17.44 2.85
C ILE A 152 -6.61 18.91 3.01
N HIS A 153 -5.65 19.44 2.26
CA HIS A 153 -5.28 20.85 2.30
C HIS A 153 -6.49 21.78 2.08
N LEU A 154 -7.38 21.42 1.17
CA LEU A 154 -8.60 22.18 0.89
C LEU A 154 -9.64 22.06 2.00
N ILE A 155 -9.91 20.85 2.48
CA ILE A 155 -10.98 20.63 3.49
C ILE A 155 -10.61 21.16 4.87
N LEU A 156 -9.32 21.22 5.23
CA LEU A 156 -8.88 21.79 6.51
C LEU A 156 -9.21 23.27 6.66
N GLN A 157 -9.38 24.01 5.55
CA GLN A 157 -9.82 25.41 5.58
C GLN A 157 -11.31 25.53 5.96
N TRP A 158 -12.09 24.48 5.72
CA TRP A 158 -13.51 24.38 5.98
C TRP A 158 -13.82 23.34 7.04
N HIS A 159 -12.92 23.13 8.02
CA HIS A 159 -12.98 22.08 9.03
C HIS A 159 -14.28 22.07 9.83
N HIS A 160 -14.94 23.23 10.04
CA HIS A 160 -16.23 23.32 10.71
C HIS A 160 -17.34 22.50 10.03
N GLN A 161 -17.26 22.30 8.70
CA GLN A 161 -18.19 21.41 7.99
C GLN A 161 -17.93 19.93 8.22
N TRP A 162 -16.86 19.59 8.90
CA TRP A 162 -16.37 18.24 9.18
C TRP A 162 -16.32 17.93 10.69
N GLU A 163 -16.96 18.77 11.52
CA GLU A 163 -16.91 18.65 12.99
C GLU A 163 -17.23 17.24 13.45
N ARG A 164 -18.36 16.65 13.01
CA ARG A 164 -18.74 15.27 13.34
C ARG A 164 -17.60 14.29 13.04
N PHE A 165 -17.00 14.39 11.87
CA PHE A 165 -15.94 13.48 11.43
C PHE A 165 -14.67 13.66 12.27
N TYR A 166 -14.23 14.90 12.48
CA TYR A 166 -13.01 15.16 13.25
C TYR A 166 -13.20 14.86 14.75
N SER A 167 -14.36 15.09 15.33
CA SER A 167 -14.65 14.76 16.73
C SER A 167 -14.55 13.26 17.02
N ASN A 168 -14.86 12.44 16.03
CA ASN A 168 -14.89 10.98 16.13
C ASN A 168 -13.72 10.29 15.42
N LEU A 169 -12.71 11.04 14.95
CA LEU A 169 -11.59 10.50 14.20
C LEU A 169 -10.67 9.68 15.12
N LYS A 170 -10.62 8.37 14.91
CA LYS A 170 -9.81 7.41 15.71
C LYS A 170 -8.53 6.98 14.99
N TYR A 171 -8.57 6.86 13.66
CA TYR A 171 -7.44 6.42 12.87
C TYR A 171 -7.17 7.29 11.66
N ILE A 172 -5.89 7.52 11.39
CA ILE A 172 -5.38 8.06 10.14
C ILE A 172 -4.46 7.01 9.53
N VAL A 173 -4.89 6.43 8.40
CA VAL A 173 -4.11 5.47 7.63
C VAL A 173 -3.41 6.20 6.49
N ILE A 174 -2.10 6.06 6.39
CA ILE A 174 -1.30 6.62 5.30
C ILE A 174 -0.66 5.47 4.54
N ASP A 175 -1.22 5.16 3.38
CA ASP A 175 -0.69 4.09 2.54
C ASP A 175 0.37 4.62 1.58
N GLU A 176 1.28 3.72 1.17
CA GLU A 176 2.41 4.02 0.30
C GLU A 176 3.27 5.21 0.82
N ALA A 177 3.55 5.23 2.12
CA ALA A 177 4.25 6.33 2.80
C ALA A 177 5.61 6.67 2.18
N HIS A 178 6.24 5.75 1.46
CA HIS A 178 7.50 5.97 0.75
C HIS A 178 7.43 7.00 -0.39
N TYR A 179 6.22 7.35 -0.85
CA TYR A 179 6.01 8.44 -1.81
C TYR A 179 6.23 9.83 -1.20
N TYR A 180 6.08 9.96 0.11
CA TYR A 180 6.17 11.26 0.80
C TYR A 180 7.62 11.58 1.15
N LYS A 181 8.43 11.93 0.12
CA LYS A 181 9.85 12.27 0.22
C LYS A 181 10.14 13.67 -0.30
N GLY A 182 11.30 14.22 0.07
CA GLY A 182 11.78 15.51 -0.40
C GLY A 182 10.80 16.65 -0.09
N ILE A 183 10.68 17.61 -1.01
CA ILE A 183 9.81 18.79 -0.85
C ILE A 183 8.35 18.40 -0.68
N PHE A 184 7.86 17.43 -1.46
CA PHE A 184 6.49 16.95 -1.34
C PHE A 184 6.22 16.34 0.04
N GLY A 185 7.14 15.48 0.52
CA GLY A 185 7.04 14.90 1.85
C GLY A 185 7.03 15.95 2.97
N SER A 186 7.85 16.98 2.86
CA SER A 186 7.87 18.10 3.81
C SER A 186 6.54 18.84 3.85
N ASN A 187 5.94 19.13 2.70
CA ASN A 187 4.62 19.76 2.61
C ASN A 187 3.52 18.88 3.24
N VAL A 188 3.56 17.57 2.99
CA VAL A 188 2.62 16.62 3.62
C VAL A 188 2.84 16.55 5.13
N ALA A 189 4.06 16.59 5.63
CA ALA A 189 4.35 16.62 7.06
C ALA A 189 3.73 17.85 7.75
N PHE A 190 3.82 19.03 7.15
CA PHE A 190 3.12 20.23 7.66
C PHE A 190 1.59 20.10 7.59
N LEU A 191 1.09 19.46 6.54
CA LEU A 191 -0.34 19.19 6.40
C LEU A 191 -0.85 18.26 7.52
N ILE A 192 -0.13 17.18 7.81
CA ILE A 192 -0.46 16.24 8.90
C ILE A 192 -0.45 16.97 10.26
N ARG A 193 0.51 17.86 10.52
CA ARG A 193 0.52 18.67 11.77
C ARG A 193 -0.72 19.56 11.87
N ARG A 194 -1.19 20.13 10.76
CA ARG A 194 -2.45 20.90 10.74
C ARG A 194 -3.65 20.01 10.99
N LEU A 195 -3.70 18.83 10.36
CA LEU A 195 -4.76 17.85 10.55
C LEU A 195 -4.87 17.44 12.03
N LYS A 196 -3.73 17.12 12.66
CA LYS A 196 -3.66 16.79 14.10
C LYS A 196 -4.21 17.92 14.98
N ARG A 197 -3.81 19.17 14.72
CA ARG A 197 -4.32 20.32 15.48
C ARG A 197 -5.84 20.47 15.37
N ILE A 198 -6.40 20.24 14.19
CA ILE A 198 -7.85 20.30 13.97
C ILE A 198 -8.54 19.13 14.66
N ALA A 199 -8.01 17.92 14.57
CA ALA A 199 -8.54 16.78 15.31
C ALA A 199 -8.57 17.06 16.83
N ASN A 200 -7.45 17.53 17.37
CA ASN A 200 -7.35 17.90 18.80
C ASN A 200 -8.30 19.04 19.19
N PHE A 201 -8.51 20.03 18.32
CA PHE A 201 -9.48 21.10 18.54
C PHE A 201 -10.91 20.56 18.73
N TYR A 202 -11.26 19.51 18.01
CA TYR A 202 -12.55 18.80 18.15
C TYR A 202 -12.53 17.67 19.18
N GLY A 203 -11.46 17.55 19.98
CA GLY A 203 -11.37 16.60 21.10
C GLY A 203 -10.91 15.19 20.72
N SER A 204 -10.45 14.95 19.49
CA SER A 204 -9.92 13.66 19.09
C SER A 204 -8.39 13.64 19.00
N ASN A 205 -7.79 12.48 19.26
CA ASN A 205 -6.37 12.22 19.12
C ASN A 205 -6.17 10.91 18.32
N PRO A 206 -6.26 10.98 16.99
CA PRO A 206 -6.23 9.78 16.16
C PRO A 206 -4.87 9.10 16.15
N LYS A 207 -4.88 7.77 16.14
CA LYS A 207 -3.69 6.94 15.91
C LYS A 207 -3.35 6.87 14.44
N PHE A 208 -2.06 6.67 14.17
CA PHE A 208 -1.54 6.53 12.82
C PHE A 208 -1.22 5.08 12.50
N ILE A 209 -1.63 4.63 11.34
CA ILE A 209 -1.17 3.39 10.71
C ILE A 209 -0.55 3.75 9.36
N LEU A 210 0.76 3.55 9.23
CA LEU A 210 1.47 3.78 7.98
C LEU A 210 1.74 2.44 7.29
N SER A 211 1.57 2.41 5.99
CA SER A 211 1.97 1.30 5.13
C SER A 211 2.98 1.79 4.09
N SER A 212 4.00 1.00 3.84
CA SER A 212 5.06 1.36 2.89
C SER A 212 5.67 0.13 2.23
N ALA A 213 6.32 0.32 1.09
CA ALA A 213 7.30 -0.63 0.59
C ALA A 213 8.49 -0.72 1.56
N THR A 214 9.35 -1.70 1.38
CA THR A 214 10.59 -1.86 2.16
C THR A 214 11.44 -0.59 2.08
N LEU A 215 11.83 -0.07 3.24
CA LEU A 215 12.61 1.15 3.42
C LEU A 215 13.80 0.89 4.35
N ALA A 216 14.88 1.63 4.17
CA ALA A 216 16.05 1.54 5.04
C ALA A 216 15.80 2.16 6.42
N ASN A 217 14.98 3.22 6.51
CA ASN A 217 14.74 4.00 7.72
C ASN A 217 13.24 4.33 7.93
N PRO A 218 12.38 3.31 8.09
CA PRO A 218 10.93 3.51 8.16
C PRO A 218 10.47 4.34 9.38
N LEU A 219 11.05 4.12 10.54
CA LEU A 219 10.71 4.86 11.76
C LEU A 219 11.05 6.36 11.66
N GLU A 220 12.19 6.67 11.05
CA GLU A 220 12.57 8.07 10.80
C GLU A 220 11.61 8.77 9.87
N LEU A 221 11.22 8.08 8.77
CA LEU A 221 10.22 8.60 7.83
C LEU A 221 8.89 8.86 8.54
N ALA A 222 8.39 7.89 9.29
CA ALA A 222 7.11 7.99 10.00
C ALA A 222 7.13 9.14 11.02
N GLY A 223 8.19 9.23 11.82
CA GLY A 223 8.37 10.30 12.80
C GLY A 223 8.46 11.69 12.17
N LYS A 224 9.24 11.85 11.09
CA LYS A 224 9.33 13.13 10.36
C LYS A 224 8.01 13.53 9.71
N LEU A 225 7.27 12.55 9.17
CA LEU A 225 6.00 12.80 8.48
C LEU A 225 4.89 13.22 9.45
N THR A 226 4.80 12.57 10.62
CA THR A 226 3.67 12.74 11.54
C THR A 226 4.01 13.51 12.82
N GLY A 227 5.26 13.48 13.23
CA GLY A 227 5.71 14.00 14.54
C GLY A 227 5.34 13.08 15.70
N GLU A 228 5.12 11.78 15.44
CA GLU A 228 4.77 10.76 16.43
C GLU A 228 5.83 9.65 16.49
N GLU A 229 5.81 8.87 17.58
CA GLU A 229 6.58 7.64 17.70
C GLU A 229 5.80 6.45 17.12
N PHE A 230 6.53 5.49 16.54
CA PHE A 230 5.96 4.33 15.85
C PHE A 230 6.61 3.02 16.30
N GLU A 231 5.79 1.97 16.32
CA GLU A 231 6.26 0.59 16.33
C GLU A 231 6.42 0.08 14.90
N LEU A 232 7.55 -0.57 14.62
CA LEU A 232 7.86 -1.12 13.28
C LEU A 232 7.37 -2.56 13.16
N ILE A 233 6.69 -2.85 12.04
CA ILE A 233 6.32 -4.21 11.61
C ILE A 233 6.94 -4.42 10.23
N ASP A 234 8.11 -5.05 10.18
CA ASP A 234 8.91 -5.26 8.97
C ASP A 234 9.16 -6.74 8.63
N GLU A 235 8.89 -7.64 9.59
CA GLU A 235 9.03 -9.08 9.36
C GLU A 235 7.88 -9.57 8.46
N ASP A 236 8.20 -9.84 7.19
CA ASP A 236 7.24 -10.48 6.29
C ASP A 236 7.03 -11.96 6.66
N SER A 237 5.83 -12.29 7.09
CA SER A 237 5.42 -13.65 7.44
C SER A 237 4.50 -14.30 6.41
N SER A 238 4.34 -13.69 5.23
CA SER A 238 3.62 -14.27 4.09
C SER A 238 4.45 -15.33 3.36
N PRO A 239 3.82 -16.30 2.68
CA PRO A 239 4.54 -17.27 1.87
C PRO A 239 5.10 -16.62 0.61
N SER A 240 6.21 -17.10 0.12
CA SER A 240 6.72 -16.76 -1.21
C SER A 240 7.30 -17.98 -1.90
N GLY A 241 7.05 -18.09 -3.21
CA GLY A 241 7.76 -19.10 -4.02
C GLY A 241 9.24 -18.77 -4.17
N GLU A 242 10.03 -19.74 -4.60
CA GLU A 242 11.39 -19.52 -5.02
C GLU A 242 11.45 -18.49 -6.16
N LYS A 243 12.44 -17.61 -6.13
CA LYS A 243 12.62 -16.54 -7.13
C LYS A 243 14.06 -16.45 -7.55
N ASP A 244 14.30 -16.41 -8.86
CA ASP A 244 15.60 -16.06 -9.41
C ASP A 244 15.68 -14.56 -9.71
N PHE A 245 16.61 -13.87 -9.07
CA PHE A 245 16.96 -12.49 -9.39
C PHE A 245 18.13 -12.48 -10.36
N ILE A 246 17.89 -11.97 -11.57
CA ILE A 246 18.87 -12.02 -12.67
C ILE A 246 19.28 -10.61 -13.06
N LEU A 247 20.59 -10.31 -12.94
CA LEU A 247 21.16 -9.10 -13.51
C LEU A 247 21.65 -9.39 -14.94
N TYR A 248 21.10 -8.63 -15.89
CA TYR A 248 21.38 -8.77 -17.29
C TYR A 248 22.05 -7.50 -17.85
N ASN A 249 23.24 -7.65 -18.50
CA ASN A 249 23.95 -6.54 -19.10
C ASN A 249 23.78 -6.55 -20.63
N PRO A 250 22.91 -5.71 -21.20
CA PRO A 250 22.69 -5.66 -22.64
C PRO A 250 23.92 -5.25 -23.43
N TYR A 251 24.87 -4.53 -22.81
CA TYR A 251 26.08 -4.00 -23.43
C TYR A 251 27.31 -4.90 -23.28
N LYS A 252 27.18 -6.06 -22.66
CA LYS A 252 28.30 -7.00 -22.52
C LYS A 252 28.77 -7.45 -23.89
N LYS A 253 30.04 -7.12 -24.24
CA LYS A 253 30.64 -7.54 -25.49
C LYS A 253 30.83 -9.05 -25.49
N LEU A 254 30.31 -9.72 -26.52
CA LEU A 254 30.53 -11.14 -26.77
C LEU A 254 31.79 -11.31 -27.66
N PRO A 255 32.48 -12.49 -27.58
CA PRO A 255 33.64 -12.75 -28.46
C PRO A 255 33.29 -12.62 -29.96
N VAL A 256 34.25 -12.22 -30.76
CA VAL A 256 34.25 -11.63 -32.12
C VAL A 256 33.51 -12.40 -33.24
N HIS A 257 32.83 -13.50 -32.98
CA HIS A 257 32.13 -14.29 -34.02
C HIS A 257 30.62 -14.35 -33.86
N SER A 258 30.03 -13.43 -33.10
CA SER A 258 28.57 -13.30 -33.05
C SER A 258 28.11 -12.14 -33.94
N ASP A 259 27.17 -12.37 -34.84
CA ASP A 259 26.40 -11.34 -35.58
C ASP A 259 25.63 -10.40 -34.65
N ASP A 260 26.22 -10.07 -33.49
CA ASP A 260 25.62 -9.23 -32.48
C ASP A 260 25.89 -7.77 -32.82
N GLU A 261 25.00 -7.18 -33.60
CA GLU A 261 24.79 -5.74 -33.64
C GLU A 261 24.71 -5.19 -32.23
N ASN A 262 25.30 -4.02 -31.98
CA ASN A 262 25.12 -3.26 -30.73
C ASN A 262 23.65 -2.80 -30.61
N LEU A 263 22.79 -3.68 -30.10
CA LEU A 263 21.40 -3.38 -29.91
C LEU A 263 21.23 -2.38 -28.76
N SER A 264 20.28 -1.49 -28.94
CA SER A 264 19.86 -0.60 -27.84
C SER A 264 19.23 -1.43 -26.71
N ILE A 265 19.22 -0.87 -25.51
CA ILE A 265 18.59 -1.50 -24.33
C ILE A 265 17.12 -1.87 -24.61
N HIS A 266 16.42 -1.06 -25.40
CA HIS A 266 15.02 -1.30 -25.76
C HIS A 266 14.86 -2.49 -26.70
N GLN A 267 15.70 -2.59 -27.71
CA GLN A 267 15.68 -3.73 -28.63
C GLN A 267 16.05 -5.04 -27.92
N GLU A 268 16.99 -4.97 -26.98
CA GLU A 268 17.35 -6.15 -26.20
C GLU A 268 16.22 -6.55 -25.23
N THR A 269 15.53 -5.59 -24.63
CA THR A 269 14.36 -5.83 -23.79
C THR A 269 13.22 -6.46 -24.62
N GLU A 270 12.94 -5.94 -25.80
CA GLU A 270 11.95 -6.52 -26.73
C GLU A 270 12.28 -7.97 -27.08
N ARG A 271 13.53 -8.27 -27.40
CA ARG A 271 13.97 -9.64 -27.71
C ARG A 271 13.81 -10.61 -26.54
N ILE A 272 14.15 -10.18 -25.32
CA ILE A 272 13.96 -10.97 -24.11
C ILE A 272 12.46 -11.19 -23.86
N PHE A 273 11.65 -10.14 -23.99
CA PHE A 273 10.21 -10.21 -23.82
C PHE A 273 9.57 -11.20 -24.78
N LEU A 274 9.86 -11.07 -26.09
CA LEU A 274 9.38 -11.99 -27.11
C LEU A 274 9.88 -13.44 -26.88
N TYR A 275 11.13 -13.61 -26.47
CA TYR A 275 11.68 -14.92 -26.16
C TYR A 275 10.90 -15.61 -25.03
N LEU A 276 10.59 -14.88 -23.96
CA LEU A 276 9.83 -15.40 -22.81
C LEU A 276 8.39 -15.75 -23.21
N LEU A 277 7.73 -14.89 -23.99
CA LEU A 277 6.39 -15.17 -24.54
C LEU A 277 6.36 -16.42 -25.43
N LEU A 278 7.37 -16.60 -26.29
CA LEU A 278 7.48 -17.80 -27.15
C LEU A 278 7.74 -19.09 -26.35
N LYS A 279 8.08 -18.96 -25.08
CA LYS A 279 8.26 -20.07 -24.12
C LYS A 279 7.05 -20.28 -23.21
N ASP A 280 5.94 -19.61 -23.49
CA ASP A 280 4.72 -19.61 -22.65
C ASP A 280 4.98 -19.15 -21.21
N ILE A 281 5.97 -18.28 -21.00
CA ILE A 281 6.26 -17.70 -19.68
C ILE A 281 5.43 -16.43 -19.53
N GLN A 282 4.55 -16.39 -18.53
CA GLN A 282 3.80 -15.19 -18.19
C GLN A 282 4.78 -14.08 -17.80
N THR A 283 4.80 -13.01 -18.60
CA THR A 283 5.82 -11.97 -18.48
C THR A 283 5.20 -10.60 -18.32
N LEU A 284 5.72 -9.80 -17.39
CA LEU A 284 5.38 -8.39 -17.21
C LEU A 284 6.63 -7.55 -17.48
N CYS A 285 6.55 -6.64 -18.45
CA CYS A 285 7.64 -5.75 -18.83
C CYS A 285 7.34 -4.33 -18.33
N PHE A 286 8.23 -3.78 -17.49
CA PHE A 286 8.19 -2.39 -17.07
C PHE A 286 9.10 -1.54 -17.92
N THR A 287 8.62 -0.39 -18.37
CA THR A 287 9.37 0.55 -19.20
C THR A 287 9.43 1.93 -18.56
N SER A 288 10.44 2.72 -18.94
CA SER A 288 10.63 4.08 -18.39
C SER A 288 9.62 5.10 -18.92
N SER A 289 8.90 4.81 -20.01
CA SER A 289 7.88 5.71 -20.56
C SER A 289 6.82 4.97 -21.36
N ARG A 290 5.63 5.62 -21.51
CA ARG A 290 4.53 5.09 -22.33
C ARG A 290 4.96 4.86 -23.79
N LYS A 291 5.76 5.76 -24.36
CA LYS A 291 6.26 5.64 -25.71
C LYS A 291 7.09 4.36 -25.92
N ILE A 292 7.93 4.01 -24.95
CA ILE A 292 8.73 2.78 -25.00
C ILE A 292 7.83 1.55 -24.84
N ALA A 293 6.82 1.60 -23.98
CA ALA A 293 5.86 0.51 -23.82
C ALA A 293 5.11 0.21 -25.12
N GLU A 294 4.76 1.26 -25.89
CA GLU A 294 4.12 1.11 -27.20
C GLU A 294 5.05 0.55 -28.27
N LEU A 295 6.37 0.83 -28.17
CA LEU A 295 7.37 0.30 -29.12
C LEU A 295 7.68 -1.19 -28.87
N ILE A 296 7.53 -1.68 -27.64
CA ILE A 296 7.80 -3.09 -27.26
C ILE A 296 6.55 -3.97 -27.47
N ARG A 297 5.39 -3.37 -27.67
CA ARG A 297 4.12 -4.05 -27.90
C ARG A 297 4.02 -4.63 -29.30
#